data_0d46e53262df99c8e084adf2069d9bb0
#
_entry.id   0d46e53262df99c8e084adf2069d9bb0
#
_cell.length_a   1.000
_cell.length_b   1.000
_cell.length_c   1.000
_cell.angle_alpha   90.00
_cell.angle_beta   90.00
_cell.angle_gamma   90.00
#
_symmetry.space_group_name_H-M   'P 1'
#
loop_
_entity.id
_entity.type
_entity.pdbx_description
1 polymer ?
#
loop_
_entity_poly.entity_id
_entity_poly.type
_entity_poly.pdbx_seq_one_letter_code
_entity_poly.pdbx_strand_id
1 'polypeptide(L)'
;MVQAGLIAAAGTPQGQWASFESLVETHQRTLYHFALRLTGNEHDAEDLMQESLLRAYRSFDRFVPGTAFDRWVYRIIYHLFVDGYRHRKRSNLRVSSLDSPIQAEDSEVMREIPDNRENPENEALNEEFHREIKTALATLPVDFRTAVIFCDVQGLSYEEIAQIMNCSIGTVRSRIHRGRRQLRDRLQPYLHMGQKEAGGDQ
;
A
#
# COMPACT_ATOMS: atom_id res chain seq x y z
N MET A 1 -3.39 40.82 6.26
CA MET A 1 -4.85 40.72 6.10
C MET A 1 -5.32 39.56 5.21
N VAL A 2 -4.45 38.62 4.79
CA VAL A 2 -4.80 37.52 3.85
C VAL A 2 -5.17 36.21 4.57
N GLN A 3 -4.79 36.05 5.85
CA GLN A 3 -5.05 34.79 6.59
C GLN A 3 -6.46 34.68 7.18
N ALA A 4 -7.18 35.77 7.35
CA ALA A 4 -8.55 35.71 7.93
C ALA A 4 -9.61 35.22 6.92
N GLY A 5 -9.41 35.37 5.61
CA GLY A 5 -10.31 34.93 4.56
C GLY A 5 -10.28 33.42 4.32
N LEU A 6 -9.15 32.76 4.57
CA LEU A 6 -8.97 31.31 4.34
C LEU A 6 -9.70 30.47 5.42
N ILE A 7 -9.74 30.98 6.65
CA ILE A 7 -10.37 30.28 7.79
C ILE A 7 -11.92 30.32 7.70
N ALA A 8 -12.48 31.41 7.15
CA ALA A 8 -13.94 31.54 7.00
C ALA A 8 -14.50 30.67 5.85
N ALA A 9 -13.70 30.39 4.81
CA ALA A 9 -14.10 29.53 3.69
C ALA A 9 -14.07 28.03 4.04
N ALA A 10 -13.24 27.63 4.99
CA ALA A 10 -13.08 26.22 5.39
C ALA A 10 -14.35 25.63 6.06
N GLY A 11 -15.25 26.45 6.57
CA GLY A 11 -16.51 26.03 7.20
C GLY A 11 -17.69 25.83 6.24
N THR A 12 -17.53 26.20 4.95
CA THR A 12 -18.54 25.94 3.93
C THR A 12 -18.27 24.60 3.23
N PRO A 13 -19.28 23.90 2.70
CA PRO A 13 -19.07 22.65 1.94
C PRO A 13 -18.07 22.83 0.79
N GLN A 14 -18.05 23.98 0.11
CA GLN A 14 -17.13 24.30 -0.97
C GLN A 14 -15.70 24.52 -0.45
N GLY A 15 -15.54 25.23 0.69
CA GLY A 15 -14.20 25.43 1.30
C GLY A 15 -13.62 24.16 1.87
N GLN A 16 -14.46 23.27 2.41
CA GLN A 16 -14.07 21.96 2.88
C GLN A 16 -13.61 21.05 1.73
N TRP A 17 -14.34 21.09 0.61
CA TRP A 17 -13.96 20.34 -0.60
C TRP A 17 -12.60 20.83 -1.16
N ALA A 18 -12.41 22.12 -1.35
CA ALA A 18 -11.16 22.67 -1.85
C ALA A 18 -9.97 22.32 -0.96
N SER A 19 -10.15 22.32 0.36
CA SER A 19 -9.12 21.90 1.32
C SER A 19 -8.81 20.39 1.21
N PHE A 20 -9.81 19.56 1.06
CA PHE A 20 -9.67 18.12 0.88
C PHE A 20 -8.98 17.79 -0.45
N GLU A 21 -9.42 18.42 -1.55
CA GLU A 21 -8.86 18.22 -2.90
C GLU A 21 -7.36 18.55 -2.93
N SER A 22 -6.96 19.68 -2.38
CA SER A 22 -5.53 20.06 -2.29
C SER A 22 -4.69 19.06 -1.50
N LEU A 23 -5.22 18.49 -0.41
CA LEU A 23 -4.54 17.44 0.34
C LEU A 23 -4.45 16.13 -0.46
N VAL A 24 -5.51 15.77 -1.18
CA VAL A 24 -5.52 14.59 -2.05
C VAL A 24 -4.50 14.75 -3.17
N GLU A 25 -4.49 15.87 -3.89
CA GLU A 25 -3.50 16.15 -4.96
C GLU A 25 -2.06 16.00 -4.47
N THR A 26 -1.77 16.49 -3.27
CA THR A 26 -0.43 16.40 -2.66
C THR A 26 -0.03 14.95 -2.35
N HIS A 27 -0.99 14.12 -1.93
CA HIS A 27 -0.69 12.78 -1.40
C HIS A 27 -1.13 11.63 -2.32
N GLN A 28 -1.90 11.88 -3.40
CA GLN A 28 -2.53 10.85 -4.22
C GLN A 28 -1.54 9.79 -4.74
N ARG A 29 -0.36 10.22 -5.22
CA ARG A 29 0.66 9.30 -5.75
C ARG A 29 1.11 8.30 -4.68
N THR A 30 1.42 8.79 -3.48
CA THR A 30 1.88 7.97 -2.35
C THR A 30 0.78 7.02 -1.85
N LEU A 31 -0.46 7.52 -1.78
CA LEU A 31 -1.64 6.74 -1.40
C LEU A 31 -1.94 5.64 -2.42
N TYR A 32 -1.87 5.96 -3.72
CA TYR A 32 -2.08 5.00 -4.79
C TYR A 32 -1.03 3.88 -4.78
N HIS A 33 0.27 4.24 -4.67
CA HIS A 33 1.33 3.22 -4.57
C HIS A 33 1.19 2.34 -3.33
N PHE A 34 0.67 2.89 -2.22
CA PHE A 34 0.35 2.09 -1.06
C PHE A 34 -0.79 1.09 -1.35
N ALA A 35 -1.90 1.56 -1.92
CA ALA A 35 -3.02 0.70 -2.31
C ALA A 35 -2.58 -0.41 -3.27
N LEU A 36 -1.75 -0.06 -4.25
CA LEU A 36 -1.22 -0.97 -5.25
C LEU A 36 -0.32 -2.07 -4.64
N ARG A 37 0.53 -1.72 -3.67
CA ARG A 37 1.34 -2.72 -2.95
C ARG A 37 0.49 -3.66 -2.07
N LEU A 38 -0.66 -3.18 -1.60
CA LEU A 38 -1.60 -4.01 -0.85
C LEU A 38 -2.36 -4.98 -1.74
N THR A 39 -2.91 -4.50 -2.85
CA THR A 39 -3.79 -5.27 -3.74
C THR A 39 -3.00 -6.16 -4.69
N GLY A 40 -1.88 -5.67 -5.20
CA GLY A 40 -1.05 -6.35 -6.16
C GLY A 40 -1.44 -6.15 -7.63
N ASN A 41 -2.54 -5.47 -7.93
CA ASN A 41 -2.96 -5.12 -9.29
C ASN A 41 -3.60 -3.72 -9.34
N GLU A 42 -3.60 -3.10 -10.53
CA GLU A 42 -4.04 -1.73 -10.74
C GLU A 42 -5.54 -1.56 -10.53
N HIS A 43 -6.34 -2.45 -11.08
CA HIS A 43 -7.79 -2.37 -11.00
C HIS A 43 -8.29 -2.37 -9.55
N ASP A 44 -7.85 -3.36 -8.75
CA ASP A 44 -8.19 -3.42 -7.32
C ASP A 44 -7.62 -2.21 -6.54
N ALA A 45 -6.47 -1.67 -6.97
CA ALA A 45 -5.89 -0.49 -6.33
C ALA A 45 -6.70 0.77 -6.60
N GLU A 46 -7.18 0.96 -7.83
CA GLU A 46 -8.05 2.06 -8.23
C GLU A 46 -9.38 2.01 -7.47
N ASP A 47 -10.02 0.85 -7.44
CA ASP A 47 -11.28 0.65 -6.70
C ASP A 47 -11.10 0.93 -5.21
N LEU A 48 -10.02 0.40 -4.62
CA LEU A 48 -9.69 0.65 -3.22
C LEU A 48 -9.43 2.14 -2.94
N MET A 49 -8.73 2.83 -3.84
CA MET A 49 -8.48 4.27 -3.73
C MET A 49 -9.76 5.08 -3.83
N GLN A 50 -10.62 4.81 -4.82
CA GLN A 50 -11.89 5.52 -4.99
C GLN A 50 -12.76 5.40 -3.75
N GLU A 51 -12.98 4.18 -3.25
CA GLU A 51 -13.78 3.96 -2.05
C GLU A 51 -13.13 4.59 -0.80
N SER A 52 -11.79 4.54 -0.71
CA SER A 52 -11.06 5.16 0.41
C SER A 52 -11.21 6.67 0.41
N LEU A 53 -11.09 7.32 -0.75
CA LEU A 53 -11.22 8.77 -0.87
C LEU A 53 -12.67 9.22 -0.63
N LEU A 54 -13.66 8.46 -1.07
CA LEU A 54 -15.07 8.71 -0.75
C LEU A 54 -15.34 8.65 0.76
N ARG A 55 -14.80 7.64 1.45
CA ARG A 55 -14.91 7.53 2.91
C ARG A 55 -14.13 8.63 3.64
N ALA A 56 -12.94 8.94 3.16
CA ALA A 56 -12.15 10.04 3.68
C ALA A 56 -12.91 11.37 3.58
N TYR A 57 -13.47 11.67 2.43
CA TYR A 57 -14.28 12.89 2.23
C TYR A 57 -15.50 12.94 3.17
N ARG A 58 -16.25 11.84 3.28
CA ARG A 58 -17.43 11.77 4.17
C ARG A 58 -17.11 11.94 5.65
N SER A 59 -15.87 11.69 6.03
CA SER A 59 -15.40 11.82 7.43
C SER A 59 -14.37 12.92 7.62
N PHE A 60 -14.22 13.83 6.63
CA PHE A 60 -13.22 14.87 6.64
C PHE A 60 -13.44 15.93 7.75
N ASP A 61 -14.69 16.05 8.23
CA ASP A 61 -15.04 16.82 9.44
C ASP A 61 -14.32 16.34 10.70
N ARG A 62 -13.88 15.08 10.74
CA ARG A 62 -13.13 14.46 11.83
C ARG A 62 -11.61 14.56 11.66
N PHE A 63 -11.15 15.00 10.49
CA PHE A 63 -9.72 15.21 10.26
C PHE A 63 -9.26 16.46 11.00
N VAL A 64 -8.19 16.33 11.80
CA VAL A 64 -7.62 17.46 12.54
C VAL A 64 -6.57 18.15 11.66
N PRO A 65 -6.81 19.40 11.24
CA PRO A 65 -5.84 20.14 10.45
C PRO A 65 -4.48 20.23 11.16
N GLY A 66 -3.40 20.09 10.39
CA GLY A 66 -2.04 20.07 10.92
C GLY A 66 -1.53 18.69 11.34
N THR A 67 -2.39 17.65 11.31
CA THR A 67 -1.95 16.25 11.43
C THR A 67 -1.58 15.65 10.08
N ALA A 68 -0.91 14.50 10.06
CA ALA A 68 -0.49 13.82 8.85
C ALA A 68 -1.70 13.24 8.09
N PHE A 69 -2.09 13.88 6.99
CA PHE A 69 -3.24 13.48 6.17
C PHE A 69 -3.07 12.08 5.57
N ASP A 70 -1.88 11.78 5.07
CA ASP A 70 -1.53 10.46 4.51
C ASP A 70 -1.77 9.34 5.52
N ARG A 71 -1.33 9.50 6.77
CA ARG A 71 -1.52 8.52 7.84
C ARG A 71 -3.00 8.31 8.20
N TRP A 72 -3.77 9.38 8.17
CA TRP A 72 -5.20 9.31 8.39
C TRP A 72 -5.88 8.53 7.26
N VAL A 73 -5.52 8.78 5.98
CA VAL A 73 -6.05 8.03 4.83
C VAL A 73 -5.52 6.59 4.79
N TYR A 74 -4.25 6.33 5.16
CA TYR A 74 -3.72 4.96 5.28
C TYR A 74 -4.57 4.08 6.20
N ARG A 75 -5.06 4.64 7.29
CA ARG A 75 -5.97 3.93 8.19
C ARG A 75 -7.26 3.52 7.47
N ILE A 76 -7.82 4.40 6.66
CA ILE A 76 -9.05 4.13 5.89
C ILE A 76 -8.77 3.04 4.84
N ILE A 77 -7.71 3.18 4.05
CA ILE A 77 -7.30 2.20 3.03
C ILE A 77 -7.09 0.81 3.68
N TYR A 78 -6.34 0.76 4.78
CA TYR A 78 -6.05 -0.49 5.47
C TYR A 78 -7.33 -1.20 5.93
N HIS A 79 -8.24 -0.50 6.61
CA HIS A 79 -9.46 -1.12 7.11
C HIS A 79 -10.37 -1.60 5.97
N LEU A 80 -10.51 -0.80 4.90
CA LEU A 80 -11.25 -1.21 3.72
C LEU A 80 -10.67 -2.48 3.08
N PHE A 81 -9.37 -2.51 2.90
CA PHE A 81 -8.67 -3.64 2.30
C PHE A 81 -8.83 -4.92 3.14
N VAL A 82 -8.61 -4.83 4.45
CA VAL A 82 -8.75 -5.97 5.37
C VAL A 82 -10.19 -6.49 5.43
N ASP A 83 -11.16 -5.59 5.47
CA ASP A 83 -12.58 -5.98 5.51
C ASP A 83 -13.00 -6.64 4.19
N GLY A 84 -12.59 -6.10 3.05
CA GLY A 84 -12.80 -6.72 1.74
C GLY A 84 -12.14 -8.09 1.62
N TYR A 85 -10.89 -8.21 2.08
CA TYR A 85 -10.17 -9.50 2.09
C TYR A 85 -10.88 -10.54 2.98
N ARG A 86 -11.30 -10.15 4.18
CA ARG A 86 -12.04 -11.04 5.09
C ARG A 86 -13.39 -11.45 4.52
N HIS A 87 -14.07 -10.55 3.82
CA HIS A 87 -15.34 -10.85 3.16
C HIS A 87 -15.15 -11.87 2.04
N ARG A 88 -14.21 -11.64 1.13
CA ARG A 88 -13.86 -12.59 0.04
C ARG A 88 -13.49 -13.97 0.60
N LYS A 89 -12.65 -14.03 1.61
CA LYS A 89 -12.25 -15.29 2.25
C LYS A 89 -13.45 -16.06 2.83
N ARG A 90 -14.41 -15.35 3.45
CA ARG A 90 -15.63 -16.00 3.99
C ARG A 90 -16.57 -16.46 2.89
N SER A 91 -16.71 -15.70 1.80
CA SER A 91 -17.52 -16.07 0.64
C SER A 91 -16.96 -17.30 -0.05
N ASN A 92 -15.64 -17.36 -0.27
CA ASN A 92 -14.97 -18.52 -0.89
C ASN A 92 -15.09 -19.79 -0.03
N LEU A 93 -15.06 -19.68 1.30
CA LEU A 93 -15.30 -20.82 2.20
C LEU A 93 -16.75 -21.35 2.10
N ARG A 94 -17.71 -20.50 1.76
CA ARG A 94 -19.11 -20.91 1.54
C ARG A 94 -19.31 -21.54 0.16
N VAL A 95 -18.57 -21.08 -0.85
CA VAL A 95 -18.63 -21.60 -2.22
C VAL A 95 -17.80 -22.88 -2.37
N SER A 96 -16.71 -23.04 -1.63
CA SER A 96 -15.85 -24.24 -1.63
C SER A 96 -16.54 -25.49 -1.04
N SER A 97 -17.77 -25.37 -0.56
CA SER A 97 -18.64 -26.52 -0.25
C SER A 97 -19.31 -27.11 -1.50
N LEU A 98 -19.12 -26.54 -2.69
CA LEU A 98 -19.60 -27.04 -3.96
C LEU A 98 -18.46 -26.88 -5.00
N ASP A 99 -17.79 -28.00 -5.24
CA ASP A 99 -16.79 -28.27 -6.28
C ASP A 99 -16.44 -27.13 -7.26
N SER A 100 -15.22 -26.56 -7.14
CA SER A 100 -14.36 -26.22 -8.29
C SER A 100 -13.00 -25.68 -7.83
N PRO A 101 -11.88 -26.00 -8.53
CA PRO A 101 -10.54 -25.50 -8.19
C PRO A 101 -10.42 -24.01 -8.49
N ILE A 102 -9.92 -23.26 -7.51
CA ILE A 102 -9.64 -21.83 -7.64
C ILE A 102 -8.46 -21.67 -8.59
N GLN A 103 -8.74 -21.24 -9.82
CA GLN A 103 -7.72 -20.69 -10.71
C GLN A 103 -7.30 -19.33 -10.13
N ALA A 104 -6.00 -19.19 -9.87
CA ALA A 104 -5.40 -17.89 -9.64
C ALA A 104 -5.51 -17.13 -10.98
N GLU A 105 -6.31 -16.07 -11.00
CA GLU A 105 -6.38 -15.16 -12.14
C GLU A 105 -5.01 -14.53 -12.36
N ASP A 106 -4.53 -14.65 -13.59
CA ASP A 106 -3.29 -14.08 -14.09
C ASP A 106 -3.26 -12.57 -13.81
N SER A 107 -2.28 -12.16 -13.01
CA SER A 107 -2.01 -10.75 -12.76
C SER A 107 -1.41 -10.15 -14.03
N GLU A 108 -2.16 -9.34 -14.75
CA GLU A 108 -1.63 -8.51 -15.84
C GLU A 108 -0.43 -7.69 -15.35
N VAL A 109 0.62 -7.73 -16.14
CA VAL A 109 1.91 -7.11 -15.85
C VAL A 109 1.78 -5.60 -15.92
N MET A 110 1.94 -4.97 -14.78
CA MET A 110 1.96 -3.54 -14.62
C MET A 110 3.18 -2.90 -15.30
N ARG A 111 2.94 -1.94 -16.20
CA ARG A 111 3.98 -1.01 -16.64
C ARG A 111 4.13 0.09 -15.59
N GLU A 112 5.20 0.05 -14.81
CA GLU A 112 5.61 1.23 -14.04
C GLU A 112 6.05 2.33 -15.04
N ILE A 113 5.62 3.56 -14.78
CA ILE A 113 6.15 4.74 -15.48
C ILE A 113 7.57 4.94 -14.95
N PRO A 114 8.62 4.76 -15.77
CA PRO A 114 9.99 4.87 -15.30
C PRO A 114 10.34 6.35 -15.08
N ASP A 115 10.69 6.68 -13.87
CA ASP A 115 11.44 7.89 -13.58
C ASP A 115 12.86 7.45 -13.24
N ASN A 116 13.65 7.25 -14.24
CA ASN A 116 15.09 7.53 -14.35
C ASN A 116 15.73 6.81 -15.54
N ARG A 117 16.43 7.61 -16.35
CA ARG A 117 17.12 7.17 -17.57
C ARG A 117 18.50 6.61 -17.18
N GLU A 118 18.63 5.30 -17.04
CA GLU A 118 19.94 4.64 -17.04
C GLU A 118 19.81 3.23 -17.62
N ASN A 119 20.61 2.96 -18.67
CA ASN A 119 21.00 1.71 -19.31
C ASN A 119 19.94 0.57 -19.41
N PRO A 120 19.50 0.17 -20.64
CA PRO A 120 18.40 -0.80 -20.84
C PRO A 120 18.63 -2.20 -20.23
N GLU A 121 19.87 -2.64 -20.03
CA GLU A 121 20.16 -3.93 -19.37
C GLU A 121 19.88 -3.88 -17.86
N ASN A 122 20.23 -2.76 -17.21
CA ASN A 122 19.89 -2.54 -15.80
C ASN A 122 18.40 -2.33 -15.59
N GLU A 123 17.69 -1.81 -16.59
CA GLU A 123 16.24 -1.58 -16.55
C GLU A 123 15.49 -2.92 -16.55
N ALA A 124 15.86 -3.85 -17.43
CA ALA A 124 15.25 -5.18 -17.49
C ALA A 124 15.46 -5.99 -16.19
N LEU A 125 16.68 -5.96 -15.63
CA LEU A 125 17.00 -6.61 -14.35
C LEU A 125 16.25 -5.97 -13.19
N ASN A 126 16.10 -4.64 -13.17
CA ASN A 126 15.32 -3.93 -12.18
C ASN A 126 13.82 -4.26 -12.27
N GLU A 127 13.27 -4.34 -13.48
CA GLU A 127 11.87 -4.73 -13.70
C GLU A 127 11.59 -6.16 -13.20
N GLU A 128 12.48 -7.11 -13.51
CA GLU A 128 12.36 -8.49 -13.02
C GLU A 128 12.41 -8.53 -11.49
N PHE A 129 13.36 -7.83 -10.88
CA PHE A 129 13.50 -7.76 -9.42
C PHE A 129 12.27 -7.09 -8.77
N HIS A 130 11.73 -6.02 -9.35
CA HIS A 130 10.51 -5.38 -8.86
C HIS A 130 9.29 -6.32 -8.96
N ARG A 131 9.20 -7.10 -10.04
CA ARG A 131 8.14 -8.10 -10.22
C ARG A 131 8.21 -9.17 -9.14
N GLU A 132 9.42 -9.65 -8.83
CA GLU A 132 9.63 -10.65 -7.78
C GLU A 132 9.32 -10.11 -6.38
N ILE A 133 9.67 -8.87 -6.07
CA ILE A 133 9.28 -8.22 -4.81
C ILE A 133 7.75 -8.14 -4.71
N LYS A 134 7.08 -7.73 -5.77
CA LYS A 134 5.61 -7.66 -5.82
C LYS A 134 4.98 -9.03 -5.57
N THR A 135 5.48 -10.06 -6.25
CA THR A 135 5.04 -11.44 -6.09
C THR A 135 5.30 -11.94 -4.68
N ALA A 136 6.48 -11.69 -4.13
CA ALA A 136 6.83 -12.06 -2.76
C ALA A 136 5.92 -11.39 -1.72
N LEU A 137 5.66 -10.09 -1.89
CA LEU A 137 4.71 -9.36 -1.03
C LEU A 137 3.30 -9.95 -1.12
N ALA A 138 2.82 -10.32 -2.31
CA ALA A 138 1.50 -10.89 -2.52
C ALA A 138 1.31 -12.23 -1.78
N THR A 139 2.38 -13.00 -1.56
CA THR A 139 2.32 -14.27 -0.83
C THR A 139 2.23 -14.12 0.69
N LEU A 140 2.56 -12.94 1.21
CA LEU A 140 2.47 -12.70 2.66
C LEU A 140 1.01 -12.65 3.13
N PRO A 141 0.71 -13.17 4.33
CA PRO A 141 -0.53 -12.84 5.01
C PRO A 141 -0.73 -11.32 5.06
N VAL A 142 -1.97 -10.86 4.83
CA VAL A 142 -2.32 -9.43 4.72
C VAL A 142 -1.74 -8.59 5.85
N ASP A 143 -1.86 -9.06 7.09
CA ASP A 143 -1.35 -8.34 8.26
C ASP A 143 0.18 -8.20 8.27
N PHE A 144 0.92 -9.20 7.76
CA PHE A 144 2.39 -9.14 7.68
C PHE A 144 2.81 -8.23 6.53
N ARG A 145 2.18 -8.38 5.36
CA ARG A 145 2.40 -7.52 4.19
C ARG A 145 2.23 -6.05 4.56
N THR A 146 1.09 -5.72 5.16
CA THR A 146 0.77 -4.34 5.52
C THR A 146 1.76 -3.76 6.54
N ALA A 147 2.11 -4.53 7.58
CA ALA A 147 3.06 -4.07 8.59
C ALA A 147 4.45 -3.80 8.01
N VAL A 148 4.92 -4.65 7.08
CA VAL A 148 6.20 -4.46 6.37
C VAL A 148 6.13 -3.24 5.45
N ILE A 149 5.07 -3.07 4.66
CA ILE A 149 4.91 -1.90 3.78
C ILE A 149 4.91 -0.61 4.60
N PHE A 150 4.18 -0.55 5.70
CA PHE A 150 4.16 0.63 6.56
C PHE A 150 5.53 0.96 7.15
N CYS A 151 6.26 -0.05 7.62
CA CYS A 151 7.57 0.15 8.23
C CYS A 151 8.66 0.45 7.18
N ASP A 152 8.79 -0.40 6.15
CA ASP A 152 9.96 -0.42 5.28
C ASP A 152 9.81 0.49 4.06
N VAL A 153 8.57 0.78 3.64
CA VAL A 153 8.30 1.62 2.47
C VAL A 153 7.79 3.00 2.86
N GLN A 154 6.85 3.07 3.83
CA GLN A 154 6.27 4.34 4.26
C GLN A 154 7.03 4.98 5.44
N GLY A 155 7.99 4.29 6.03
CA GLY A 155 8.82 4.81 7.11
C GLY A 155 8.07 5.11 8.41
N LEU A 156 6.91 4.46 8.64
CA LEU A 156 6.12 4.69 9.85
C LEU A 156 6.77 4.06 11.08
N SER A 157 6.64 4.73 12.22
CA SER A 157 7.03 4.16 13.51
C SER A 157 6.13 3.01 13.93
N TYR A 158 6.59 2.15 14.83
CA TYR A 158 5.80 1.03 15.33
C TYR A 158 4.54 1.48 16.08
N GLU A 159 4.60 2.63 16.72
CA GLU A 159 3.50 3.28 17.40
C GLU A 159 2.41 3.72 16.42
N GLU A 160 2.79 4.36 15.32
CA GLU A 160 1.89 4.78 14.26
C GLU A 160 1.23 3.58 13.58
N ILE A 161 2.03 2.55 13.27
CA ILE A 161 1.52 1.30 12.68
C ILE A 161 0.53 0.63 13.63
N ALA A 162 0.82 0.59 14.94
CA ALA A 162 -0.06 0.03 15.96
C ALA A 162 -1.41 0.76 16.01
N GLN A 163 -1.39 2.09 15.91
CA GLN A 163 -2.60 2.92 15.85
C GLN A 163 -3.41 2.66 14.57
N ILE A 164 -2.75 2.61 13.40
CA ILE A 164 -3.40 2.36 12.10
C ILE A 164 -4.02 0.96 12.09
N MET A 165 -3.26 -0.06 12.50
CA MET A 165 -3.68 -1.47 12.44
C MET A 165 -4.56 -1.87 13.65
N ASN A 166 -4.80 -0.96 14.59
CA ASN A 166 -5.56 -1.19 15.83
C ASN A 166 -5.07 -2.45 16.58
N CYS A 167 -3.78 -2.51 16.87
CA CYS A 167 -3.15 -3.63 17.59
C CYS A 167 -2.01 -3.14 18.51
N SER A 168 -1.46 -4.04 19.34
CA SER A 168 -0.34 -3.68 20.21
C SER A 168 0.97 -3.50 19.44
N ILE A 169 1.89 -2.68 19.95
CA ILE A 169 3.25 -2.52 19.39
C ILE A 169 3.98 -3.86 19.32
N GLY A 170 3.80 -4.75 20.32
CA GLY A 170 4.35 -6.11 20.31
C GLY A 170 3.83 -6.94 19.12
N THR A 171 2.55 -6.77 18.77
CA THR A 171 1.94 -7.40 17.59
C THR A 171 2.56 -6.85 16.30
N VAL A 172 2.75 -5.53 16.19
CA VAL A 172 3.42 -4.89 15.03
C VAL A 172 4.82 -5.46 14.87
N ARG A 173 5.63 -5.46 15.94
CA ARG A 173 6.99 -6.01 15.92
C ARG A 173 7.02 -7.45 15.42
N SER A 174 6.14 -8.29 15.92
CA SER A 174 6.08 -9.69 15.50
C SER A 174 5.65 -9.87 14.05
N ARG A 175 4.70 -9.05 13.56
CA ARG A 175 4.25 -9.05 12.16
C ARG A 175 5.36 -8.62 11.21
N ILE A 176 6.08 -7.55 11.52
CA ILE A 176 7.22 -7.06 10.73
C ILE A 176 8.32 -8.13 10.69
N HIS A 177 8.70 -8.67 11.85
CA HIS A 177 9.74 -9.69 11.92
C HIS A 177 9.40 -10.93 11.06
N ARG A 178 8.19 -11.46 11.20
CA ARG A 178 7.73 -12.61 10.42
C ARG A 178 7.60 -12.28 8.94
N GLY A 179 7.09 -11.11 8.58
CA GLY A 179 6.97 -10.67 7.21
C GLY A 179 8.35 -10.54 6.53
N ARG A 180 9.30 -9.86 7.17
CA ARG A 180 10.68 -9.73 6.66
C ARG A 180 11.38 -11.09 6.50
N ARG A 181 11.16 -12.02 7.44
CA ARG A 181 11.72 -13.36 7.35
C ARG A 181 11.17 -14.08 6.11
N GLN A 182 9.85 -14.12 5.92
CA GLN A 182 9.23 -14.78 4.76
C GLN A 182 9.66 -14.12 3.44
N LEU A 183 9.78 -12.79 3.38
CA LEU A 183 10.30 -12.09 2.19
C LEU A 183 11.73 -12.47 1.91
N ARG A 184 12.61 -12.49 2.92
CA ARG A 184 14.01 -12.90 2.77
C ARG A 184 14.11 -14.31 2.20
N ASP A 185 13.39 -15.26 2.81
CA ASP A 185 13.42 -16.67 2.40
C ASP A 185 12.99 -16.82 0.92
N ARG A 186 12.04 -16.00 0.47
CA ARG A 186 11.54 -16.03 -0.91
C ARG A 186 12.43 -15.29 -1.90
N LEU A 187 13.04 -14.17 -1.51
CA LEU A 187 13.89 -13.35 -2.37
C LEU A 187 15.34 -13.82 -2.38
N GLN A 188 15.73 -14.76 -1.51
CA GLN A 188 17.10 -15.28 -1.43
C GLN A 188 17.68 -15.76 -2.76
N PRO A 189 16.93 -16.48 -3.64
CA PRO A 189 17.46 -16.90 -4.94
C PRO A 189 17.89 -15.72 -5.83
N TYR A 190 17.16 -14.61 -5.77
CA TYR A 190 17.38 -13.42 -6.59
C TYR A 190 18.50 -12.52 -6.05
N LEU A 191 18.75 -12.52 -4.73
CA LEU A 191 19.83 -11.75 -4.11
C LEU A 191 21.22 -12.29 -4.48
N HIS A 192 21.31 -13.57 -4.84
CA HIS A 192 22.58 -14.19 -5.25
C HIS A 192 22.88 -14.02 -6.75
N MET A 193 21.90 -13.70 -7.59
CA MET A 193 22.11 -13.44 -9.02
C MET A 193 22.85 -12.12 -9.24
N GLY A 194 22.50 -11.06 -8.53
CA GLY A 194 23.15 -9.74 -8.64
C GLY A 194 24.58 -9.67 -8.09
N GLN A 195 25.03 -10.64 -7.29
CA GLN A 195 26.41 -10.67 -6.79
C GLN A 195 27.40 -11.40 -7.70
N LYS A 196 26.95 -12.25 -8.62
CA LYS A 196 27.83 -12.98 -9.55
C LYS A 196 28.33 -12.12 -10.71
N GLU A 197 27.64 -11.06 -11.08
CA GLU A 197 28.02 -10.19 -12.19
C GLU A 197 28.94 -9.03 -11.77
N ALA A 198 28.95 -8.67 -10.48
CA ALA A 198 29.83 -7.61 -9.96
C ALA A 198 31.27 -8.09 -9.62
N GLY A 199 31.55 -9.39 -9.77
CA GLY A 199 32.85 -10.01 -9.39
C GLY A 199 33.65 -10.57 -10.53
N GLY A 200 33.33 -10.28 -11.78
CA GLY A 200 33.96 -10.84 -12.96
C GLY A 200 34.79 -9.85 -13.77
N ASP A 201 35.74 -9.14 -13.15
CA ASP A 201 36.86 -8.54 -13.88
C ASP A 201 38.06 -8.31 -12.95
N GLN A 202 38.91 -9.34 -12.87
CA GLN A 202 40.33 -9.23 -12.48
C GLN A 202 41.13 -10.17 -13.34
#